data_b8166abe35a092ef4284410ccc2fd56f
#
_entry.id   b8166abe35a092ef4284410ccc2fd56f
#
_cell.length_a   1.000
_cell.length_b   1.000
_cell.length_c   1.000
_cell.angle_alpha   90.00
_cell.angle_beta   90.00
_cell.angle_gamma   90.00
#
_symmetry.space_group_name_H-M   'P 1'
#
loop_
_entity.id
_entity.type
_entity.pdbx_description
1 polymer ?
#
loop_
_entity_poly.entity_id
_entity_poly.type
_entity_poly.pdbx_seq_one_letter_code
_entity_poly.pdbx_strand_id
1 'polypeptide(L)'
;MNQATQDFIRQHQDDDVRQLAFLGSKYPEVDMPFALDQIRGRKMARVKLPRWASIDGIIYPPHISMEQCSSEATALYKAELAERLLNQQKIKICEFTTKDTVAPKFAKNEGTCENQGKVGFADLTGGFGVDFSYIAERLGVRAMYVERQEHLCEKAKENFLRLGLANAEVKNGDGIEVLHTLEHLSLISIDPARRDDAGNKVVSLKDCTPDITVLQEEMLSKADYVILKLSPMLDWHRAISELSHVREVHIISVNNECKELLLVLSARNMGDMEASSADGEVKRTVNLRIYCVNDAQSFVCEKSDMEASSVKIAPSTLEEMQYLYEPNASLMKAGCFGVLSGRYDARMLSKNSHLFVSREPITAFPGRSFRIIAVSSFNKKELKRHLSGITKANIATRNFPLSVAELRKRLKLKDGGETYIFATTLSDESHVLVITNKNSRM
;
A
#
# COMPACT_ATOMS: atom_id res chain seq x y z
N MET A 1 35.01 -3.13 0.33
CA MET A 1 35.03 -3.05 -1.13
C MET A 1 36.36 -2.43 -1.57
N ASN A 2 37.13 -3.08 -2.47
CA ASN A 2 38.38 -2.55 -2.98
C ASN A 2 38.18 -1.46 -4.05
N GLN A 3 39.22 -0.67 -4.36
CA GLN A 3 39.14 0.47 -5.28
C GLN A 3 38.80 0.04 -6.72
N ALA A 4 39.37 -1.09 -7.19
CA ALA A 4 39.12 -1.60 -8.54
C ALA A 4 37.62 -1.93 -8.76
N THR A 5 36.97 -2.54 -7.73
CA THR A 5 35.54 -2.82 -7.77
C THR A 5 34.68 -1.55 -7.78
N GLN A 6 35.09 -0.53 -7.00
CA GLN A 6 34.37 0.77 -6.99
C GLN A 6 34.46 1.47 -8.33
N ASP A 7 35.65 1.50 -8.94
CA ASP A 7 35.87 2.16 -10.22
C ASP A 7 35.14 1.43 -11.34
N PHE A 8 35.11 0.09 -11.32
CA PHE A 8 34.34 -0.73 -12.24
C PHE A 8 32.83 -0.42 -12.15
N ILE A 9 32.26 -0.39 -10.92
CA ILE A 9 30.84 -0.06 -10.72
C ILE A 9 30.52 1.33 -11.28
N ARG A 10 31.39 2.32 -11.01
CA ARG A 10 31.19 3.70 -11.47
C ARG A 10 31.25 3.80 -12.98
N GLN A 11 32.21 3.12 -13.61
CA GLN A 11 32.40 3.13 -15.06
C GLN A 11 31.25 2.45 -15.81
N HIS A 12 30.72 1.35 -15.25
CA HIS A 12 29.75 0.46 -15.90
C HIS A 12 28.32 0.56 -15.36
N GLN A 13 28.00 1.61 -14.61
CA GLN A 13 26.70 1.74 -13.89
C GLN A 13 25.47 1.68 -14.82
N ASP A 14 25.63 2.00 -16.11
CA ASP A 14 24.55 2.03 -17.09
C ASP A 14 24.58 0.86 -18.08
N ASP A 15 25.64 0.04 -18.05
CA ASP A 15 25.84 -1.06 -18.98
C ASP A 15 24.95 -2.28 -18.65
N ASP A 16 24.71 -3.14 -19.63
CA ASP A 16 23.94 -4.36 -19.43
C ASP A 16 24.71 -5.36 -18.55
N VAL A 17 24.15 -5.66 -17.39
CA VAL A 17 24.72 -6.58 -16.39
C VAL A 17 25.03 -7.95 -16.98
N ARG A 18 24.23 -8.43 -17.96
CA ARG A 18 24.48 -9.72 -18.62
C ARG A 18 25.75 -9.70 -19.44
N GLN A 19 26.03 -8.58 -20.14
CA GLN A 19 27.25 -8.42 -20.92
C GLN A 19 28.47 -8.28 -20.00
N LEU A 20 28.33 -7.53 -18.90
CA LEU A 20 29.40 -7.34 -17.92
C LEU A 20 29.83 -8.67 -17.26
N ALA A 21 28.91 -9.62 -17.05
CA ALA A 21 29.22 -10.91 -16.46
C ALA A 21 30.28 -11.69 -17.27
N PHE A 22 30.36 -11.49 -18.60
CA PHE A 22 31.37 -12.14 -19.44
C PHE A 22 32.74 -11.47 -19.39
N LEU A 23 32.86 -10.31 -18.74
CA LEU A 23 34.13 -9.57 -18.64
C LEU A 23 34.96 -9.97 -17.41
N GLY A 24 34.49 -10.89 -16.56
CA GLY A 24 35.17 -11.26 -15.30
C GLY A 24 36.64 -11.62 -15.47
N SER A 25 37.00 -12.36 -16.51
CA SER A 25 38.39 -12.72 -16.80
C SER A 25 39.31 -11.53 -17.19
N LYS A 26 38.73 -10.43 -17.63
CA LYS A 26 39.48 -9.20 -18.00
C LYS A 26 39.76 -8.29 -16.79
N TYR A 27 39.05 -8.50 -15.69
CA TYR A 27 39.13 -7.67 -14.48
C TYR A 27 39.34 -8.57 -13.23
N PRO A 28 40.49 -9.22 -13.10
CA PRO A 28 40.74 -10.20 -12.03
C PRO A 28 40.75 -9.60 -10.61
N GLU A 29 40.96 -8.27 -10.50
CA GLU A 29 40.97 -7.55 -9.23
C GLU A 29 39.57 -7.10 -8.77
N VAL A 30 38.57 -7.20 -9.65
CA VAL A 30 37.19 -6.78 -9.39
C VAL A 30 36.42 -7.94 -8.76
N ASP A 31 35.76 -7.69 -7.62
CA ASP A 31 34.73 -8.57 -7.12
C ASP A 31 33.51 -8.50 -8.03
N MET A 32 33.54 -9.29 -9.11
CA MET A 32 32.55 -9.22 -10.18
C MET A 32 31.13 -9.55 -9.69
N PRO A 33 30.87 -10.59 -8.87
CA PRO A 33 29.54 -10.87 -8.36
C PRO A 33 28.96 -9.66 -7.60
N PHE A 34 29.75 -9.08 -6.71
CA PHE A 34 29.34 -7.90 -5.96
C PHE A 34 29.09 -6.69 -6.88
N ALA A 35 30.00 -6.42 -7.83
CA ALA A 35 29.87 -5.29 -8.75
C ALA A 35 28.57 -5.40 -9.59
N LEU A 36 28.25 -6.59 -10.10
CA LEU A 36 27.04 -6.84 -10.87
C LEU A 36 25.77 -6.64 -10.02
N ASP A 37 25.78 -7.08 -8.77
CA ASP A 37 24.66 -6.84 -7.84
C ASP A 37 24.48 -5.36 -7.56
N GLN A 38 25.56 -4.58 -7.37
CA GLN A 38 25.47 -3.14 -7.17
C GLN A 38 24.93 -2.40 -8.40
N ILE A 39 25.41 -2.74 -9.60
CA ILE A 39 24.93 -2.14 -10.85
C ILE A 39 23.45 -2.46 -11.07
N ARG A 40 23.04 -3.73 -10.87
CA ARG A 40 21.64 -4.15 -10.98
C ARG A 40 20.78 -3.46 -9.93
N GLY A 41 21.23 -3.45 -8.68
CA GLY A 41 20.53 -2.83 -7.55
C GLY A 41 20.30 -1.33 -7.80
N ARG A 42 21.32 -0.59 -8.26
CA ARG A 42 21.20 0.84 -8.60
C ARG A 42 20.21 1.09 -9.73
N LYS A 43 20.20 0.27 -10.78
CA LYS A 43 19.23 0.38 -11.88
C LYS A 43 17.79 0.18 -11.40
N MET A 44 17.56 -0.82 -10.57
CA MET A 44 16.25 -1.06 -9.97
C MET A 44 15.86 0.10 -9.03
N ALA A 45 16.80 0.59 -8.23
CA ALA A 45 16.58 1.68 -7.29
C ALA A 45 16.22 3.00 -7.99
N ARG A 46 16.73 3.29 -9.18
CA ARG A 46 16.33 4.49 -9.97
C ARG A 46 14.82 4.57 -10.19
N VAL A 47 14.14 3.43 -10.27
CA VAL A 47 12.69 3.36 -10.46
C VAL A 47 11.95 3.15 -9.12
N LYS A 48 12.46 2.28 -8.27
CA LYS A 48 11.79 1.84 -7.04
C LYS A 48 12.10 2.73 -5.84
N LEU A 49 13.33 3.28 -5.75
CA LEU A 49 13.89 4.06 -4.65
C LEU A 49 14.72 5.24 -5.20
N PRO A 50 14.11 6.17 -5.96
CA PRO A 50 14.85 7.22 -6.66
C PRO A 50 15.73 8.08 -5.76
N ARG A 51 15.28 8.38 -4.54
CA ARG A 51 16.09 9.10 -3.55
C ARG A 51 17.35 8.32 -3.15
N TRP A 52 17.22 7.03 -2.84
CA TRP A 52 18.38 6.19 -2.50
C TRP A 52 19.35 6.10 -3.69
N ALA A 53 18.82 5.98 -4.91
CA ALA A 53 19.65 5.94 -6.13
C ALA A 53 20.43 7.24 -6.41
N SER A 54 19.97 8.37 -5.86
CA SER A 54 20.66 9.68 -5.99
C SER A 54 21.80 9.86 -4.98
N ILE A 55 21.89 9.00 -3.97
CA ILE A 55 22.93 9.07 -2.93
C ILE A 55 24.10 8.16 -3.32
N ASP A 56 25.30 8.73 -3.40
CA ASP A 56 26.48 7.95 -3.72
C ASP A 56 26.87 7.01 -2.58
N GLY A 57 27.33 5.83 -2.98
CA GLY A 57 27.84 4.82 -2.05
C GLY A 57 26.77 3.98 -1.34
N ILE A 58 25.51 4.12 -1.65
CA ILE A 58 24.48 3.16 -1.18
C ILE A 58 24.85 1.75 -1.63
N ILE A 59 24.78 0.80 -0.71
CA ILE A 59 25.09 -0.60 -0.92
C ILE A 59 23.77 -1.38 -1.08
N TYR A 60 23.56 -1.94 -2.26
CA TYR A 60 22.36 -2.69 -2.58
C TYR A 60 22.50 -4.17 -2.20
N PRO A 61 21.45 -4.82 -1.69
CA PRO A 61 21.44 -6.24 -1.41
C PRO A 61 21.28 -7.05 -2.71
N PRO A 62 21.38 -8.40 -2.63
CA PRO A 62 21.07 -9.27 -3.75
C PRO A 62 19.67 -9.01 -4.33
N HIS A 63 19.49 -9.36 -5.59
CA HIS A 63 18.28 -9.04 -6.40
C HIS A 63 16.95 -9.37 -5.71
N ILE A 64 16.87 -10.54 -5.04
CA ILE A 64 15.62 -10.97 -4.35
C ILE A 64 15.22 -9.97 -3.27
N SER A 65 16.15 -9.52 -2.44
CA SER A 65 15.85 -8.54 -1.39
C SER A 65 15.45 -7.18 -1.97
N MET A 66 16.01 -6.80 -3.14
CA MET A 66 15.61 -5.60 -3.87
C MET A 66 14.19 -5.72 -4.45
N GLU A 67 13.78 -6.90 -4.90
CA GLU A 67 12.40 -7.11 -5.39
C GLU A 67 11.39 -7.05 -4.26
N GLN A 68 11.71 -7.63 -3.11
CA GLN A 68 10.82 -7.75 -1.96
C GLN A 68 10.70 -6.47 -1.12
N CYS A 69 11.70 -5.59 -1.13
CA CYS A 69 11.63 -4.36 -0.34
C CYS A 69 10.49 -3.44 -0.83
N SER A 70 10.04 -2.55 0.03
CA SER A 70 9.07 -1.52 -0.31
C SER A 70 9.57 -0.58 -1.41
N SER A 71 8.65 0.02 -2.15
CA SER A 71 8.95 1.18 -3.00
C SER A 71 9.07 2.44 -2.16
N GLU A 72 9.74 3.46 -2.69
CA GLU A 72 9.82 4.78 -2.04
C GLU A 72 8.42 5.35 -1.75
N ALA A 73 7.48 5.22 -2.68
CA ALA A 73 6.11 5.69 -2.51
C ALA A 73 5.41 5.03 -1.32
N THR A 74 5.55 3.70 -1.16
CA THR A 74 4.94 2.99 -0.04
C THR A 74 5.67 3.23 1.29
N ALA A 75 6.99 3.47 1.26
CA ALA A 75 7.77 3.82 2.44
C ALA A 75 7.45 5.23 2.94
N LEU A 76 7.31 6.21 2.04
CA LEU A 76 6.86 7.56 2.37
C LEU A 76 5.45 7.53 3.00
N TYR A 77 4.53 6.76 2.43
CA TYR A 77 3.20 6.61 3.00
C TYR A 77 3.24 6.07 4.45
N LYS A 78 4.08 5.05 4.73
CA LYS A 78 4.26 4.51 6.09
C LYS A 78 4.88 5.54 7.05
N ALA A 79 5.80 6.35 6.56
CA ALA A 79 6.39 7.43 7.35
C ALA A 79 5.36 8.52 7.71
N GLU A 80 4.51 8.91 6.75
CA GLU A 80 3.40 9.85 6.99
C GLU A 80 2.35 9.26 7.95
N LEU A 81 2.04 7.97 7.80
CA LEU A 81 1.16 7.26 8.70
C LEU A 81 1.73 7.25 10.14
N ALA A 82 2.99 6.91 10.32
CA ALA A 82 3.65 6.90 11.61
C ALA A 82 3.61 8.29 12.29
N GLU A 83 3.95 9.34 11.56
CA GLU A 83 3.89 10.73 12.06
C GLU A 83 2.46 11.11 12.47
N ARG A 84 1.46 10.79 11.64
CA ARG A 84 0.04 11.07 11.93
C ARG A 84 -0.42 10.38 13.21
N LEU A 85 -0.07 9.11 13.41
CA LEU A 85 -0.43 8.35 14.60
C LEU A 85 0.16 8.99 15.87
N LEU A 86 1.43 9.38 15.84
CA LEU A 86 2.10 10.00 17.00
C LEU A 86 1.62 11.43 17.26
N ASN A 87 1.28 12.21 16.23
CA ASN A 87 0.74 13.55 16.39
C ASN A 87 -0.67 13.55 16.96
N GLN A 88 -1.52 12.59 16.60
CA GLN A 88 -2.85 12.41 17.21
C GLN A 88 -2.73 12.20 18.73
N GLN A 89 -1.69 11.54 19.19
CA GLN A 89 -1.39 11.34 20.60
C GLN A 89 -1.05 12.66 21.31
N LYS A 90 -0.19 13.51 20.73
CA LYS A 90 0.20 14.81 21.32
C LYS A 90 -0.99 15.74 21.51
N ILE A 91 -1.88 15.82 20.54
CA ILE A 91 -3.09 16.66 20.60
C ILE A 91 -3.98 16.24 21.76
N LYS A 92 -4.23 14.92 21.95
CA LYS A 92 -5.07 14.41 23.05
C LYS A 92 -4.47 14.67 24.43
N ILE A 93 -3.15 14.55 24.59
CA ILE A 93 -2.50 14.86 25.87
C ILE A 93 -2.69 16.34 26.22
N CYS A 94 -2.58 17.25 25.23
CA CYS A 94 -2.82 18.68 25.45
C CYS A 94 -4.29 18.98 25.81
N GLU A 95 -5.26 18.29 25.23
CA GLU A 95 -6.70 18.50 25.55
C GLU A 95 -7.06 18.01 26.95
N PHE A 96 -6.43 16.94 27.44
CA PHE A 96 -6.66 16.45 28.82
C PHE A 96 -6.01 17.36 29.87
N THR A 97 -4.88 17.99 29.58
CA THR A 97 -4.18 18.89 30.51
C THR A 97 -4.82 20.28 30.60
N THR A 98 -5.62 20.68 29.63
CA THR A 98 -6.30 22.01 29.62
C THR A 98 -7.64 22.03 30.31
N LYS A 99 -8.21 20.90 30.75
CA LYS A 99 -9.51 20.87 31.46
C LYS A 99 -9.45 21.13 32.97
N ASP A 100 -8.26 21.08 33.59
CA ASP A 100 -8.11 21.18 35.06
C ASP A 100 -7.21 22.31 35.59
N THR A 101 -6.77 23.26 34.81
CA THR A 101 -5.98 24.40 35.35
C THR A 101 -6.25 25.71 34.63
N VAL A 102 -6.54 26.74 35.44
CA VAL A 102 -6.58 28.17 35.11
C VAL A 102 -5.31 28.58 34.38
N ALA A 103 -5.47 29.29 33.25
CA ALA A 103 -4.45 29.71 32.30
C ALA A 103 -3.13 30.18 32.92
N PRO A 104 -1.98 29.66 32.50
CA PRO A 104 -0.71 30.35 32.64
C PRO A 104 -0.33 31.05 31.34
N LYS A 105 0.24 32.26 31.56
CA LYS A 105 0.80 33.17 30.57
C LYS A 105 1.77 32.51 29.62
N PHE A 106 1.74 32.95 28.36
CA PHE A 106 2.73 32.65 27.34
C PHE A 106 4.16 32.65 27.86
N ALA A 107 4.76 31.50 27.98
CA ALA A 107 6.19 31.35 28.09
C ALA A 107 6.67 30.66 26.81
N LYS A 108 7.52 31.36 26.06
CA LYS A 108 8.43 30.74 25.08
C LYS A 108 9.28 29.74 25.85
N ASN A 109 8.99 28.47 25.73
CA ASN A 109 9.86 27.41 26.21
C ASN A 109 10.30 26.55 25.04
N GLU A 110 11.55 26.69 24.70
CA GLU A 110 12.35 25.62 24.13
C GLU A 110 12.23 24.42 25.07
N GLY A 111 11.27 23.55 24.79
CA GLY A 111 11.08 22.30 25.53
C GLY A 111 12.20 21.33 25.19
N THR A 112 13.23 21.34 26.01
CA THR A 112 14.18 20.22 26.10
C THR A 112 13.39 18.98 26.51
N CYS A 113 13.22 18.08 25.56
CA CYS A 113 12.58 16.79 25.75
C CYS A 113 13.45 15.94 26.71
N GLU A 114 12.96 15.64 27.91
CA GLU A 114 13.58 14.71 28.87
C GLU A 114 13.66 13.25 28.38
N ASN A 115 13.42 13.00 27.09
CA ASN A 115 13.43 11.68 26.45
C ASN A 115 14.71 11.38 25.63
N GLN A 116 15.82 12.05 25.89
CA GLN A 116 17.10 11.82 25.19
C GLN A 116 17.76 10.48 25.58
N GLY A 117 17.07 9.37 25.53
CA GLY A 117 17.67 8.06 25.84
C GLY A 117 16.80 6.86 25.45
N LYS A 118 15.49 7.04 25.40
CA LYS A 118 14.59 5.92 25.10
C LYS A 118 14.37 5.76 23.60
N VAL A 119 14.32 4.51 23.13
CA VAL A 119 13.93 4.19 21.75
C VAL A 119 12.45 4.55 21.57
N GLY A 120 12.13 5.32 20.53
CA GLY A 120 10.75 5.72 20.24
C GLY A 120 10.10 4.88 19.15
N PHE A 121 10.92 4.26 18.30
CA PHE A 121 10.47 3.42 17.18
C PHE A 121 11.34 2.17 17.06
N ALA A 122 10.75 1.01 16.81
CA ALA A 122 11.46 -0.22 16.48
C ALA A 122 10.84 -0.90 15.25
N ASP A 123 11.70 -1.32 14.32
CA ASP A 123 11.35 -2.24 13.24
C ASP A 123 11.93 -3.61 13.58
N LEU A 124 11.05 -4.59 13.81
CA LEU A 124 11.43 -5.93 14.26
C LEU A 124 11.80 -6.87 13.11
N THR A 125 11.64 -6.43 11.85
CA THR A 125 11.86 -7.21 10.63
C THR A 125 12.49 -6.35 9.54
N GLY A 126 13.59 -5.68 9.86
CA GLY A 126 14.15 -4.55 9.11
C GLY A 126 14.47 -4.79 7.62
N GLY A 127 14.83 -6.03 7.23
CA GLY A 127 15.13 -6.38 5.84
C GLY A 127 16.21 -5.50 5.22
N PHE A 128 15.93 -4.92 4.05
CA PHE A 128 16.85 -3.95 3.43
C PHE A 128 16.85 -2.57 4.12
N GLY A 129 15.93 -2.31 5.04
CA GLY A 129 15.90 -1.06 5.81
C GLY A 129 15.19 0.12 5.14
N VAL A 130 14.48 -0.11 4.04
CA VAL A 130 13.79 0.97 3.32
C VAL A 130 12.71 1.60 4.19
N ASP A 131 11.73 0.81 4.66
CA ASP A 131 10.64 1.32 5.50
C ASP A 131 11.16 1.95 6.78
N PHE A 132 12.10 1.27 7.44
CA PHE A 132 12.77 1.79 8.63
C PHE A 132 13.36 3.17 8.41
N SER A 133 14.10 3.37 7.31
CA SER A 133 14.83 4.62 7.07
C SER A 133 13.89 5.82 6.91
N TYR A 134 12.78 5.66 6.15
CA TYR A 134 11.81 6.73 5.93
C TYR A 134 11.02 7.05 7.21
N ILE A 135 10.64 6.02 7.98
CA ILE A 135 9.94 6.22 9.26
C ILE A 135 10.86 6.89 10.29
N ALA A 136 12.08 6.38 10.48
CA ALA A 136 13.04 6.91 11.45
C ALA A 136 13.41 8.36 11.16
N GLU A 137 13.64 8.70 9.89
CA GLU A 137 13.90 10.08 9.45
C GLU A 137 12.73 11.00 9.75
N ARG A 138 11.51 10.58 9.39
CA ARG A 138 10.31 11.38 9.56
C ARG A 138 9.97 11.66 11.02
N LEU A 139 10.16 10.65 11.87
CA LEU A 139 9.89 10.77 13.31
C LEU A 139 10.97 11.54 14.06
N GLY A 140 12.22 11.50 13.60
CA GLY A 140 13.36 12.15 14.24
C GLY A 140 13.67 11.64 15.66
N VAL A 141 13.15 10.46 16.03
CA VAL A 141 13.35 9.83 17.33
C VAL A 141 14.47 8.78 17.26
N ARG A 142 15.01 8.36 18.43
CA ARG A 142 15.88 7.19 18.46
C ARG A 142 15.12 5.97 17.97
N ALA A 143 15.65 5.31 16.95
CA ALA A 143 15.02 4.20 16.26
C ALA A 143 15.90 2.96 16.26
N MET A 144 15.30 1.79 16.46
CA MET A 144 15.98 0.50 16.47
C MET A 144 15.55 -0.32 15.25
N TYR A 145 16.52 -0.69 14.42
CA TYR A 145 16.38 -1.62 13.32
C TYR A 145 16.85 -3.00 13.76
N VAL A 146 16.02 -4.03 13.57
CA VAL A 146 16.35 -5.41 13.93
C VAL A 146 16.25 -6.30 12.69
N GLU A 147 17.29 -7.08 12.42
CA GLU A 147 17.35 -8.01 11.28
C GLU A 147 18.18 -9.24 11.64
N ARG A 148 17.72 -10.41 11.24
CA ARG A 148 18.36 -11.71 11.52
C ARG A 148 19.61 -11.95 10.66
N GLN A 149 19.57 -11.46 9.42
CA GLN A 149 20.64 -11.67 8.45
C GLN A 149 21.75 -10.63 8.65
N GLU A 150 22.90 -11.08 9.16
CA GLU A 150 24.06 -10.22 9.48
C GLU A 150 24.49 -9.37 8.28
N HIS A 151 24.54 -9.96 7.08
CA HIS A 151 24.94 -9.24 5.87
C HIS A 151 23.98 -8.09 5.47
N LEU A 152 22.70 -8.13 5.89
CA LEU A 152 21.76 -7.01 5.73
C LEU A 152 21.99 -5.96 6.80
N CYS A 153 22.30 -6.36 8.04
CA CYS A 153 22.67 -5.43 9.12
C CYS A 153 23.90 -4.62 8.78
N GLU A 154 24.93 -5.23 8.18
CA GLU A 154 26.13 -4.52 7.74
C GLU A 154 25.81 -3.47 6.68
N LYS A 155 25.01 -3.83 5.66
CA LYS A 155 24.56 -2.89 4.63
C LYS A 155 23.70 -1.78 5.21
N ALA A 156 22.81 -2.11 6.13
CA ALA A 156 21.94 -1.14 6.79
C ALA A 156 22.77 -0.10 7.57
N LYS A 157 23.76 -0.51 8.35
CA LYS A 157 24.67 0.41 9.06
C LYS A 157 25.31 1.42 8.12
N GLU A 158 25.90 0.94 7.03
CA GLU A 158 26.55 1.79 6.04
C GLU A 158 25.55 2.73 5.33
N ASN A 159 24.39 2.20 4.93
CA ASN A 159 23.39 2.98 4.24
C ASN A 159 22.74 4.04 5.13
N PHE A 160 22.45 3.72 6.39
CA PHE A 160 21.87 4.67 7.34
C PHE A 160 22.80 5.84 7.63
N LEU A 161 24.12 5.60 7.69
CA LEU A 161 25.11 6.68 7.78
C LEU A 161 25.04 7.60 6.55
N ARG A 162 24.93 7.04 5.33
CA ARG A 162 24.83 7.83 4.10
C ARG A 162 23.50 8.58 3.97
N LEU A 163 22.45 8.01 4.54
CA LEU A 163 21.13 8.65 4.63
C LEU A 163 21.06 9.72 5.73
N GLY A 164 22.10 9.86 6.57
CA GLY A 164 22.12 10.84 7.67
C GLY A 164 21.31 10.43 8.90
N LEU A 165 21.00 9.14 9.07
CA LEU A 165 20.21 8.62 10.18
C LEU A 165 21.10 8.40 11.43
N ALA A 166 21.53 9.48 12.07
CA ALA A 166 22.41 9.43 13.24
C ALA A 166 21.78 8.72 14.47
N ASN A 167 20.45 8.69 14.54
CA ASN A 167 19.70 8.11 15.66
C ASN A 167 19.26 6.65 15.42
N ALA A 168 19.72 6.02 14.34
CA ALA A 168 19.42 4.64 14.01
C ALA A 168 20.39 3.67 14.70
N GLU A 169 19.85 2.78 15.50
CA GLU A 169 20.58 1.65 16.11
C GLU A 169 20.30 0.39 15.30
N VAL A 170 21.35 -0.29 14.82
CA VAL A 170 21.22 -1.54 14.07
C VAL A 170 21.57 -2.71 14.98
N LYS A 171 20.60 -3.58 15.20
CA LYS A 171 20.72 -4.79 16.01
C LYS A 171 20.60 -6.03 15.12
N ASN A 172 21.64 -6.85 15.07
CA ASN A 172 21.57 -8.17 14.46
C ASN A 172 20.97 -9.14 15.48
N GLY A 173 19.87 -9.80 15.14
CA GLY A 173 19.19 -10.73 16.02
C GLY A 173 17.77 -11.05 15.57
N ASP A 174 17.12 -11.90 16.36
CA ASP A 174 15.71 -12.23 16.17
C ASP A 174 14.82 -11.12 16.73
N GLY A 175 13.86 -10.65 15.92
CA GLY A 175 12.93 -9.59 16.31
C GLY A 175 12.05 -9.95 17.51
N ILE A 176 11.73 -11.24 17.71
CA ILE A 176 10.94 -11.71 18.85
C ILE A 176 11.78 -11.65 20.13
N GLU A 177 13.02 -12.13 20.08
CA GLU A 177 13.92 -12.06 21.23
C GLU A 177 14.16 -10.60 21.64
N VAL A 178 14.30 -9.72 20.65
CA VAL A 178 14.43 -8.28 20.93
C VAL A 178 13.15 -7.72 21.53
N LEU A 179 11.98 -8.07 21.02
CA LEU A 179 10.68 -7.64 21.54
C LEU A 179 10.57 -7.94 23.05
N HIS A 180 10.97 -9.13 23.50
CA HIS A 180 10.92 -9.51 24.92
C HIS A 180 11.72 -8.55 25.82
N THR A 181 12.79 -7.94 25.28
CA THR A 181 13.70 -7.05 26.03
C THR A 181 13.37 -5.58 25.90
N LEU A 182 12.48 -5.19 24.97
CA LEU A 182 12.13 -3.78 24.77
C LEU A 182 11.41 -3.18 25.96
N GLU A 183 11.73 -1.94 26.27
CA GLU A 183 10.88 -1.06 27.06
C GLU A 183 9.73 -0.54 26.20
N HIS A 184 8.79 0.21 26.82
CA HIS A 184 7.65 0.78 26.11
C HIS A 184 8.10 1.83 25.08
N LEU A 185 7.58 1.69 23.84
CA LEU A 185 7.87 2.52 22.67
C LEU A 185 6.62 3.30 22.23
N SER A 186 6.82 4.27 21.34
CA SER A 186 5.69 4.90 20.65
C SER A 186 5.18 4.06 19.49
N LEU A 187 6.06 3.35 18.76
CA LEU A 187 5.72 2.62 17.55
C LEU A 187 6.58 1.36 17.37
N ILE A 188 5.93 0.27 17.03
CA ILE A 188 6.57 -0.93 16.47
C ILE A 188 6.11 -1.11 15.03
N SER A 189 7.04 -1.43 14.12
CA SER A 189 6.77 -1.92 12.76
C SER A 189 7.20 -3.37 12.65
N ILE A 190 6.41 -4.17 11.94
CA ILE A 190 6.71 -5.57 11.69
C ILE A 190 6.14 -6.02 10.34
N ASP A 191 6.96 -6.73 9.54
CA ASP A 191 6.61 -7.32 8.24
C ASP A 191 6.89 -8.84 8.29
N PRO A 192 5.94 -9.64 8.79
CA PRO A 192 6.16 -11.07 8.94
C PRO A 192 6.28 -11.76 7.58
N ALA A 193 7.37 -12.54 7.43
CA ALA A 193 7.60 -13.32 6.23
C ALA A 193 6.63 -14.51 6.15
N ARG A 194 6.33 -14.96 4.95
CA ARG A 194 5.57 -16.20 4.75
C ARG A 194 6.42 -17.40 5.17
N ARG A 195 5.81 -18.38 5.85
CA ARG A 195 6.53 -19.60 6.27
C ARG A 195 6.91 -20.52 5.13
N ASP A 196 6.25 -20.41 3.98
CA ASP A 196 6.29 -21.47 2.99
C ASP A 196 7.38 -21.26 1.94
N ASP A 197 8.49 -22.02 2.09
CA ASP A 197 9.51 -22.20 1.06
C ASP A 197 8.99 -23.03 -0.15
N ALA A 198 7.81 -23.65 -0.02
CA ALA A 198 7.21 -24.51 -1.04
C ALA A 198 6.25 -23.77 -2.00
N GLY A 199 6.10 -22.45 -1.89
CA GLY A 199 5.30 -21.64 -2.82
C GLY A 199 3.78 -21.75 -2.63
N ASN A 200 3.28 -22.35 -1.56
CA ASN A 200 1.85 -22.41 -1.27
C ASN A 200 1.32 -21.05 -0.86
N LYS A 201 0.06 -20.75 -1.22
CA LYS A 201 -0.59 -19.49 -0.87
C LYS A 201 -0.81 -19.41 0.63
N VAL A 202 -0.13 -18.49 1.30
CA VAL A 202 -0.40 -18.13 2.69
C VAL A 202 -1.80 -17.53 2.77
N VAL A 203 -2.67 -18.15 3.56
CA VAL A 203 -4.09 -17.77 3.66
C VAL A 203 -4.41 -17.17 5.03
N SER A 204 -3.55 -17.38 6.06
CA SER A 204 -3.77 -17.00 7.46
C SER A 204 -2.53 -16.31 8.03
N LEU A 205 -2.72 -15.46 9.04
CA LEU A 205 -1.62 -14.84 9.80
C LEU A 205 -0.80 -15.86 10.59
N LYS A 206 -1.40 -16.98 10.97
CA LYS A 206 -0.72 -18.09 11.65
C LYS A 206 0.34 -18.77 10.78
N ASP A 207 0.21 -18.63 9.45
CA ASP A 207 1.16 -19.18 8.49
C ASP A 207 2.34 -18.23 8.23
N CYS A 208 2.40 -17.09 8.90
CA CYS A 208 3.49 -16.12 8.81
C CYS A 208 4.58 -16.41 9.87
N THR A 209 5.78 -15.92 9.60
CA THR A 209 6.89 -15.95 10.57
C THR A 209 7.39 -14.52 10.78
N PRO A 210 7.30 -13.99 12.01
CA PRO A 210 6.67 -14.58 13.20
C PRO A 210 5.14 -14.66 13.13
N ASP A 211 4.54 -15.55 13.95
CA ASP A 211 3.09 -15.66 14.12
C ASP A 211 2.58 -14.47 14.96
N ILE A 212 1.97 -13.51 14.28
CA ILE A 212 1.49 -12.27 14.89
C ILE A 212 0.31 -12.50 15.83
N THR A 213 -0.47 -13.56 15.60
CA THR A 213 -1.64 -13.84 16.44
C THR A 213 -1.26 -14.17 17.89
N VAL A 214 -0.04 -14.67 18.09
CA VAL A 214 0.52 -14.97 19.42
C VAL A 214 1.22 -13.74 20.02
N LEU A 215 1.86 -12.91 19.17
CA LEU A 215 2.70 -11.80 19.64
C LEU A 215 1.94 -10.49 19.86
N GLN A 216 0.71 -10.36 19.36
CA GLN A 216 -0.01 -9.10 19.36
C GLN A 216 -0.17 -8.46 20.75
N GLU A 217 -0.49 -9.24 21.77
CA GLU A 217 -0.70 -8.73 23.14
C GLU A 217 0.62 -8.21 23.73
N GLU A 218 1.73 -8.89 23.49
CA GLU A 218 3.03 -8.43 23.94
C GLU A 218 3.43 -7.15 23.21
N MET A 219 3.32 -7.08 21.88
CA MET A 219 3.60 -5.86 21.11
C MET A 219 2.77 -4.67 21.62
N LEU A 220 1.47 -4.88 21.88
CA LEU A 220 0.57 -3.85 22.38
C LEU A 220 0.85 -3.44 23.83
N SER A 221 1.44 -4.30 24.65
CA SER A 221 1.92 -3.95 25.98
C SER A 221 3.18 -3.06 25.93
N LYS A 222 3.96 -3.18 24.84
CA LYS A 222 5.25 -2.52 24.66
C LYS A 222 5.22 -1.33 23.70
N ALA A 223 4.12 -1.08 22.99
CA ALA A 223 4.02 0.06 22.10
C ALA A 223 2.62 0.67 22.09
N ASP A 224 2.55 1.99 21.86
CA ASP A 224 1.29 2.70 21.69
C ASP A 224 0.58 2.28 20.40
N TYR A 225 1.38 2.07 19.35
CA TYR A 225 0.93 1.63 18.03
C TYR A 225 1.81 0.53 17.48
N VAL A 226 1.18 -0.39 16.76
CA VAL A 226 1.87 -1.41 15.94
C VAL A 226 1.41 -1.24 14.51
N ILE A 227 2.34 -1.06 13.56
CA ILE A 227 2.10 -1.12 12.12
C ILE A 227 2.51 -2.51 11.66
N LEU A 228 1.52 -3.31 11.29
CA LEU A 228 1.71 -4.64 10.71
C LEU A 228 1.59 -4.56 9.20
N LYS A 229 2.68 -4.85 8.49
CA LYS A 229 2.70 -4.92 7.03
C LYS A 229 2.41 -6.33 6.57
N LEU A 230 1.50 -6.48 5.63
CA LEU A 230 1.05 -7.76 5.11
C LEU A 230 1.07 -7.77 3.58
N SER A 231 1.16 -8.98 3.03
CA SER A 231 1.02 -9.17 1.60
C SER A 231 -0.34 -8.68 1.08
N PRO A 232 -0.38 -8.00 -0.08
CA PRO A 232 -1.63 -7.60 -0.72
C PRO A 232 -2.51 -8.79 -1.14
N MET A 233 -1.98 -10.01 -1.12
CA MET A 233 -2.73 -11.23 -1.44
C MET A 233 -3.61 -11.72 -0.28
N LEU A 234 -3.32 -11.32 0.97
CA LEU A 234 -4.12 -11.70 2.12
C LEU A 234 -5.50 -11.04 2.08
N ASP A 235 -6.51 -11.77 2.53
CA ASP A 235 -7.84 -11.22 2.75
C ASP A 235 -7.82 -10.38 4.04
N TRP A 236 -8.08 -9.09 3.92
CA TRP A 236 -8.05 -8.17 5.05
C TRP A 236 -9.17 -8.43 6.06
N HIS A 237 -10.35 -8.92 5.61
CA HIS A 237 -11.45 -9.30 6.52
C HIS A 237 -11.04 -10.44 7.42
N ARG A 238 -10.37 -11.45 6.84
CA ARG A 238 -9.82 -12.56 7.60
C ARG A 238 -8.71 -12.09 8.54
N ALA A 239 -7.79 -11.27 8.05
CA ALA A 239 -6.70 -10.75 8.88
C ALA A 239 -7.20 -10.01 10.12
N ILE A 240 -8.20 -9.14 10.00
CA ILE A 240 -8.78 -8.45 11.15
C ILE A 240 -9.60 -9.36 12.08
N SER A 241 -10.10 -10.50 11.58
CA SER A 241 -10.81 -11.46 12.43
C SER A 241 -9.88 -12.34 13.27
N GLU A 242 -8.61 -12.45 12.87
CA GLU A 242 -7.57 -13.20 13.59
C GLU A 242 -6.80 -12.33 14.61
N LEU A 243 -7.07 -11.02 14.65
CA LEU A 243 -6.38 -10.05 15.52
C LEU A 243 -7.37 -9.27 16.38
N SER A 244 -6.91 -8.88 17.58
CA SER A 244 -7.58 -7.90 18.43
C SER A 244 -7.00 -6.50 18.22
N HIS A 245 -7.72 -5.47 18.66
CA HIS A 245 -7.24 -4.09 18.70
C HIS A 245 -6.85 -3.46 17.35
N VAL A 246 -7.31 -3.99 16.21
CA VAL A 246 -7.12 -3.36 14.90
C VAL A 246 -7.98 -2.10 14.81
N ARG A 247 -7.35 -0.96 14.53
CA ARG A 247 -7.98 0.37 14.45
C ARG A 247 -8.10 0.86 13.02
N GLU A 248 -7.11 0.56 12.20
CA GLU A 248 -7.08 1.01 10.82
C GLU A 248 -6.60 -0.11 9.90
N VAL A 249 -7.18 -0.15 8.70
CA VAL A 249 -6.75 -0.98 7.58
C VAL A 249 -6.35 -0.06 6.44
N HIS A 250 -5.14 -0.18 5.94
CA HIS A 250 -4.65 0.60 4.80
C HIS A 250 -4.36 -0.33 3.63
N ILE A 251 -5.07 -0.13 2.54
CA ILE A 251 -4.89 -0.86 1.28
C ILE A 251 -4.17 0.07 0.32
N ILE A 252 -2.90 -0.20 0.07
CA ILE A 252 -2.02 0.69 -0.67
C ILE A 252 -1.79 0.14 -2.07
N SER A 253 -2.11 0.95 -3.06
CA SER A 253 -1.87 0.70 -4.47
C SER A 253 -0.98 1.77 -5.06
N VAL A 254 -0.11 1.36 -5.98
CA VAL A 254 0.76 2.24 -6.77
C VAL A 254 0.57 1.87 -8.23
N ASN A 255 0.36 2.86 -9.09
CA ASN A 255 0.05 2.65 -10.51
C ASN A 255 -1.13 1.68 -10.73
N ASN A 256 -2.17 1.79 -9.90
CA ASN A 256 -3.35 0.93 -9.93
C ASN A 256 -3.08 -0.57 -9.70
N GLU A 257 -2.03 -0.90 -8.96
CA GLU A 257 -1.69 -2.25 -8.52
C GLU A 257 -1.56 -2.28 -6.99
N CYS A 258 -2.31 -3.16 -6.32
CA CYS A 258 -2.26 -3.29 -4.87
C CYS A 258 -0.89 -3.85 -4.45
N LYS A 259 -0.14 -3.07 -3.66
CA LYS A 259 1.24 -3.38 -3.26
C LYS A 259 1.35 -3.89 -1.84
N GLU A 260 0.60 -3.31 -0.92
CA GLU A 260 0.71 -3.58 0.51
C GLU A 260 -0.66 -3.50 1.19
N LEU A 261 -0.82 -4.31 2.23
CA LEU A 261 -1.88 -4.21 3.22
C LEU A 261 -1.23 -3.86 4.55
N LEU A 262 -1.62 -2.74 5.18
CA LEU A 262 -1.17 -2.41 6.52
C LEU A 262 -2.33 -2.48 7.49
N LEU A 263 -2.08 -3.03 8.67
CA LEU A 263 -2.99 -2.96 9.81
C LEU A 263 -2.34 -2.12 10.91
N VAL A 264 -3.08 -1.18 11.46
CA VAL A 264 -2.66 -0.42 12.64
C VAL A 264 -3.38 -0.99 13.85
N LEU A 265 -2.60 -1.48 14.81
CA LEU A 265 -3.12 -1.98 16.09
C LEU A 265 -2.79 -0.97 17.19
N SER A 266 -3.73 -0.81 18.14
CA SER A 266 -3.51 -0.02 19.36
C SER A 266 -4.47 -0.48 20.46
N ALA A 267 -3.94 -0.75 21.64
CA ALA A 267 -4.75 -1.05 22.83
C ALA A 267 -5.41 0.21 23.43
N ARG A 268 -4.94 1.41 23.05
CA ARG A 268 -5.45 2.68 23.57
C ARG A 268 -6.84 2.98 23.03
N ASN A 269 -7.72 3.45 23.90
CA ASN A 269 -9.03 3.94 23.53
C ASN A 269 -8.89 5.27 22.77
N MET A 270 -8.94 5.21 21.45
CA MET A 270 -8.92 6.37 20.56
C MET A 270 -10.32 6.96 20.43
N GLY A 271 -10.83 7.58 21.52
CA GLY A 271 -12.04 8.44 21.48
C GLY A 271 -13.24 7.77 20.83
N ASP A 272 -13.59 6.57 21.27
CA ASP A 272 -14.82 5.91 20.88
C ASP A 272 -15.99 6.73 21.40
N MET A 273 -16.91 7.14 20.54
CA MET A 273 -18.16 7.77 20.96
C MET A 273 -18.89 6.73 21.84
N GLU A 274 -19.20 7.12 23.06
CA GLU A 274 -20.05 6.33 23.93
C GLU A 274 -21.46 6.28 23.33
N ALA A 275 -21.79 5.18 22.67
CA ALA A 275 -23.18 4.90 22.35
C ALA A 275 -23.82 4.34 23.65
N SER A 276 -24.55 5.17 24.34
CA SER A 276 -25.41 4.71 25.45
C SER A 276 -26.55 3.88 24.84
N SER A 277 -26.51 2.57 25.05
CA SER A 277 -27.69 1.74 24.82
C SER A 277 -28.72 1.98 25.94
N ALA A 278 -30.03 1.83 25.63
CA ALA A 278 -31.12 2.02 26.55
C ALA A 278 -31.04 1.11 27.80
N ASP A 279 -30.19 0.10 27.78
CA ASP A 279 -30.01 -0.89 28.87
C ASP A 279 -28.80 -0.61 29.79
N GLY A 280 -28.13 0.56 29.64
CA GLY A 280 -27.02 0.96 30.52
C GLY A 280 -25.71 0.22 30.35
N GLU A 281 -25.58 -0.71 29.41
CA GLU A 281 -24.29 -1.29 29.00
C GLU A 281 -23.61 -0.40 27.94
N VAL A 282 -22.50 0.20 28.30
CA VAL A 282 -21.65 0.94 27.38
C VAL A 282 -20.94 -0.06 26.46
N LYS A 283 -21.54 -0.43 25.34
CA LYS A 283 -20.87 -1.16 24.28
C LYS A 283 -19.91 -0.20 23.58
N ARG A 284 -18.63 -0.28 23.91
CA ARG A 284 -17.55 0.42 23.20
C ARG A 284 -17.37 -0.21 21.82
N THR A 285 -17.99 0.36 20.81
CA THR A 285 -17.76 -0.03 19.41
C THR A 285 -16.51 0.65 18.91
N VAL A 286 -15.45 -0.13 18.74
CA VAL A 286 -14.24 0.35 18.05
C VAL A 286 -14.58 0.55 16.58
N ASN A 287 -14.56 1.79 16.14
CA ASN A 287 -14.84 2.15 14.75
C ASN A 287 -13.60 1.87 13.90
N LEU A 288 -13.59 0.75 13.17
CA LEU A 288 -12.51 0.36 12.27
C LEU A 288 -12.56 1.22 11.01
N ARG A 289 -11.48 1.97 10.73
CA ARG A 289 -11.34 2.79 9.52
C ARG A 289 -10.58 2.07 8.43
N ILE A 290 -11.08 2.16 7.20
CA ILE A 290 -10.49 1.58 6.00
C ILE A 290 -9.99 2.71 5.11
N TYR A 291 -8.70 2.72 4.83
CA TYR A 291 -8.02 3.67 3.96
C TYR A 291 -7.67 2.96 2.65
N CYS A 292 -8.25 3.43 1.55
CA CYS A 292 -7.95 2.96 0.19
C CYS A 292 -7.11 4.01 -0.51
N VAL A 293 -5.85 3.71 -0.77
CA VAL A 293 -4.88 4.64 -1.35
C VAL A 293 -4.40 4.12 -2.68
N ASN A 294 -4.41 4.97 -3.70
CA ASN A 294 -3.81 4.67 -4.99
C ASN A 294 -3.09 5.92 -5.51
N ASP A 295 -1.77 5.89 -5.50
CA ASP A 295 -0.94 7.07 -5.79
C ASP A 295 -1.38 8.28 -4.93
N ALA A 296 -1.78 9.38 -5.56
CA ALA A 296 -2.29 10.57 -4.88
C ALA A 296 -3.79 10.50 -4.52
N GLN A 297 -4.51 9.44 -4.94
CA GLN A 297 -5.92 9.27 -4.62
C GLN A 297 -6.08 8.59 -3.26
N SER A 298 -6.93 9.15 -2.41
CA SER A 298 -7.28 8.57 -1.11
C SER A 298 -8.80 8.52 -0.92
N PHE A 299 -9.29 7.41 -0.40
CA PHE A 299 -10.68 7.23 0.00
C PHE A 299 -10.72 6.55 1.36
N VAL A 300 -11.53 7.11 2.27
CA VAL A 300 -11.64 6.60 3.63
C VAL A 300 -13.10 6.32 3.94
N CYS A 301 -13.38 5.18 4.58
CA CYS A 301 -14.68 4.84 5.12
C CYS A 301 -14.54 4.06 6.43
N GLU A 302 -15.62 3.95 7.15
CA GLU A 302 -15.70 3.12 8.34
C GLU A 302 -16.28 1.73 7.99
N LYS A 303 -15.92 0.72 8.76
CA LYS A 303 -16.47 -0.63 8.56
C LYS A 303 -17.97 -0.64 8.76
N SER A 304 -18.48 0.12 9.73
CA SER A 304 -19.92 0.34 9.96
C SER A 304 -20.64 0.90 8.73
N ASP A 305 -20.02 1.85 8.02
CA ASP A 305 -20.59 2.38 6.78
C ASP A 305 -20.70 1.30 5.69
N MET A 306 -19.67 0.43 5.59
CA MET A 306 -19.68 -0.67 4.62
C MET A 306 -20.80 -1.68 4.92
N GLU A 307 -21.05 -1.97 6.19
CA GLU A 307 -22.10 -2.89 6.65
C GLU A 307 -23.50 -2.29 6.47
N ALA A 308 -23.65 -0.98 6.67
CA ALA A 308 -24.92 -0.26 6.53
C ALA A 308 -25.27 0.10 5.07
N SER A 309 -24.29 0.14 4.18
CA SER A 309 -24.48 0.59 2.80
C SER A 309 -24.83 -0.54 1.87
N SER A 310 -25.75 -0.28 0.94
CA SER A 310 -26.07 -1.16 -0.16
C SER A 310 -25.68 -0.54 -1.51
N VAL A 311 -25.32 -1.38 -2.46
CA VAL A 311 -25.00 -0.94 -3.82
C VAL A 311 -26.29 -0.64 -4.59
N LYS A 312 -26.41 0.56 -5.15
CA LYS A 312 -27.46 0.90 -6.11
C LYS A 312 -27.12 0.26 -7.47
N ILE A 313 -28.01 -0.57 -8.00
CA ILE A 313 -27.82 -1.20 -9.32
C ILE A 313 -28.40 -0.30 -10.41
N ALA A 314 -27.70 -0.22 -11.55
CA ALA A 314 -28.16 0.50 -12.72
C ALA A 314 -29.36 -0.24 -13.38
N PRO A 315 -30.26 0.49 -14.05
CA PRO A 315 -31.27 -0.15 -14.89
C PRO A 315 -30.61 -0.89 -16.05
N SER A 316 -31.29 -1.92 -16.58
CA SER A 316 -30.78 -2.71 -17.71
C SER A 316 -30.64 -1.89 -18.99
N THR A 317 -31.39 -0.80 -19.11
CA THR A 317 -31.26 0.17 -20.22
C THR A 317 -30.31 1.28 -19.78
N LEU A 318 -29.15 1.40 -20.43
CA LEU A 318 -28.12 2.39 -20.11
C LEU A 318 -28.24 3.67 -20.95
N GLU A 319 -29.38 3.94 -21.62
CA GLU A 319 -29.56 5.07 -22.51
C GLU A 319 -29.35 6.45 -21.86
N GLU A 320 -29.68 6.55 -20.57
CA GLU A 320 -29.53 7.80 -19.83
C GLU A 320 -28.13 7.93 -19.16
N MET A 321 -27.32 6.88 -19.18
CA MET A 321 -26.00 6.86 -18.54
C MET A 321 -24.95 7.44 -19.47
N GLN A 322 -24.30 8.52 -19.05
CA GLN A 322 -23.30 9.22 -19.86
C GLN A 322 -21.87 8.93 -19.44
N TYR A 323 -21.66 8.48 -18.20
CA TYR A 323 -20.34 8.28 -17.64
C TYR A 323 -20.19 6.90 -17.04
N LEU A 324 -19.00 6.32 -17.20
CA LEU A 324 -18.60 5.05 -16.62
C LEU A 324 -17.36 5.26 -15.76
N TYR A 325 -17.33 4.60 -14.60
CA TYR A 325 -16.24 4.68 -13.65
C TYR A 325 -15.76 3.29 -13.26
N GLU A 326 -14.46 3.15 -13.22
CA GLU A 326 -13.80 1.95 -12.75
C GLU A 326 -13.01 2.28 -11.47
N PRO A 327 -13.41 1.76 -10.30
CA PRO A 327 -12.68 1.97 -9.04
C PRO A 327 -11.23 1.54 -9.17
N ASN A 328 -10.33 2.22 -8.47
CA ASN A 328 -8.92 1.84 -8.44
C ASN A 328 -8.68 0.53 -7.66
N ALA A 329 -7.47 -0.02 -7.75
CA ALA A 329 -7.14 -1.33 -7.21
C ALA A 329 -7.32 -1.43 -5.68
N SER A 330 -7.09 -0.35 -4.93
CA SER A 330 -7.30 -0.36 -3.48
C SER A 330 -8.76 -0.49 -3.10
N LEU A 331 -9.66 0.20 -3.81
CA LEU A 331 -11.11 0.10 -3.63
C LEU A 331 -11.65 -1.27 -4.04
N MET A 332 -11.11 -1.82 -5.14
CA MET A 332 -11.45 -3.17 -5.58
C MET A 332 -11.09 -4.20 -4.50
N LYS A 333 -9.96 -4.04 -3.85
CA LYS A 333 -9.51 -4.88 -2.75
C LYS A 333 -10.32 -4.67 -1.47
N ALA A 334 -10.71 -3.42 -1.18
CA ALA A 334 -11.51 -3.08 0.00
C ALA A 334 -12.94 -3.63 -0.06
N GLY A 335 -13.54 -3.66 -1.26
CA GLY A 335 -14.93 -4.10 -1.43
C GLY A 335 -15.97 -3.08 -0.94
N CYS A 336 -15.62 -1.80 -0.73
CA CYS A 336 -16.50 -0.75 -0.19
C CYS A 336 -17.48 -0.17 -1.24
N PHE A 337 -18.04 -1.02 -2.10
CA PHE A 337 -18.87 -0.62 -3.23
C PHE A 337 -20.19 0.05 -2.85
N GLY A 338 -20.80 -0.35 -1.72
CA GLY A 338 -22.00 0.30 -1.17
C GLY A 338 -21.75 1.74 -0.78
N VAL A 339 -20.63 1.98 -0.07
CA VAL A 339 -20.21 3.33 0.34
C VAL A 339 -19.90 4.20 -0.87
N LEU A 340 -19.21 3.65 -1.90
CA LEU A 340 -18.98 4.35 -3.16
C LEU A 340 -20.28 4.73 -3.85
N SER A 341 -21.21 3.79 -3.97
CA SER A 341 -22.53 4.01 -4.58
C SER A 341 -23.30 5.12 -3.88
N GLY A 342 -23.29 5.14 -2.55
CA GLY A 342 -23.98 6.18 -1.76
C GLY A 342 -23.29 7.53 -1.85
N ARG A 343 -21.97 7.60 -1.64
CA ARG A 343 -21.21 8.85 -1.57
C ARG A 343 -21.17 9.61 -2.89
N TYR A 344 -21.10 8.90 -4.01
CA TYR A 344 -21.01 9.49 -5.34
C TYR A 344 -22.32 9.44 -6.14
N ASP A 345 -23.41 8.94 -5.55
CA ASP A 345 -24.68 8.68 -6.23
C ASP A 345 -24.51 7.91 -7.55
N ALA A 346 -23.55 6.99 -7.58
CA ALA A 346 -23.21 6.16 -8.71
C ALA A 346 -23.91 4.80 -8.63
N ARG A 347 -24.29 4.24 -9.78
CA ARG A 347 -24.97 2.94 -9.86
C ARG A 347 -24.04 1.90 -10.46
N MET A 348 -23.92 0.73 -9.85
CA MET A 348 -23.12 -0.36 -10.38
C MET A 348 -23.90 -1.10 -11.48
N LEU A 349 -23.25 -1.44 -12.59
CA LEU A 349 -23.90 -2.07 -13.76
C LEU A 349 -24.55 -3.41 -13.41
N SER A 350 -23.87 -4.22 -12.60
CA SER A 350 -24.42 -5.45 -12.01
C SER A 350 -23.61 -5.83 -10.78
N LYS A 351 -24.12 -6.71 -9.95
CA LYS A 351 -23.55 -7.10 -8.67
C LYS A 351 -22.06 -7.51 -8.74
N ASN A 352 -21.64 -8.12 -9.86
CA ASN A 352 -20.28 -8.62 -10.04
C ASN A 352 -19.46 -7.84 -11.08
N SER A 353 -19.99 -6.73 -11.61
CA SER A 353 -19.28 -5.93 -12.63
C SER A 353 -18.20 -5.04 -12.04
N HIS A 354 -18.45 -4.50 -10.83
CA HIS A 354 -17.63 -3.49 -10.16
C HIS A 354 -17.35 -2.26 -11.05
N LEU A 355 -18.21 -2.01 -12.04
CA LEU A 355 -18.21 -0.82 -12.88
C LEU A 355 -19.40 0.05 -12.49
N PHE A 356 -19.16 1.35 -12.33
CA PHE A 356 -20.19 2.31 -11.93
C PHE A 356 -20.57 3.21 -13.10
N VAL A 357 -21.78 3.69 -13.10
CA VAL A 357 -22.30 4.64 -14.11
C VAL A 357 -23.07 5.75 -13.43
N SER A 358 -23.09 6.91 -14.10
CA SER A 358 -23.91 8.05 -13.72
C SER A 358 -24.45 8.80 -14.96
N ARG A 359 -25.49 9.61 -14.74
CA ARG A 359 -26.00 10.56 -15.75
C ARG A 359 -25.10 11.78 -15.85
N GLU A 360 -24.75 12.34 -14.71
CA GLU A 360 -23.91 13.53 -14.59
C GLU A 360 -22.46 13.15 -14.26
N PRO A 361 -21.49 14.01 -14.58
CA PRO A 361 -20.09 13.76 -14.29
C PRO A 361 -19.82 13.79 -12.76
N ILE A 362 -19.12 12.79 -12.26
CA ILE A 362 -18.69 12.74 -10.88
C ILE A 362 -17.26 13.28 -10.78
N THR A 363 -17.09 14.38 -10.07
CA THR A 363 -15.78 14.97 -9.80
C THR A 363 -15.03 14.14 -8.75
N ALA A 364 -13.74 13.92 -8.96
CA ALA A 364 -12.84 13.23 -8.01
C ALA A 364 -13.29 11.81 -7.62
N PHE A 365 -13.90 11.06 -8.56
CA PHE A 365 -14.14 9.64 -8.34
C PHE A 365 -12.79 8.91 -8.16
N PRO A 366 -12.63 8.11 -7.12
CA PRO A 366 -11.35 7.46 -6.83
C PRO A 366 -11.11 6.25 -7.75
N GLY A 367 -10.67 6.52 -8.96
CA GLY A 367 -10.49 5.53 -10.02
C GLY A 367 -10.32 6.17 -11.38
N ARG A 368 -10.73 5.46 -12.43
CA ARG A 368 -10.72 5.94 -13.81
C ARG A 368 -12.13 6.36 -14.24
N SER A 369 -12.23 7.49 -14.92
CA SER A 369 -13.48 8.06 -15.42
C SER A 369 -13.51 8.06 -16.94
N PHE A 370 -14.66 7.69 -17.52
CA PHE A 370 -14.85 7.57 -18.96
C PHE A 370 -16.19 8.18 -19.36
N ARG A 371 -16.24 8.76 -20.56
CA ARG A 371 -17.49 9.16 -21.20
C ARG A 371 -18.02 8.02 -22.05
N ILE A 372 -19.26 7.64 -21.87
CA ILE A 372 -19.93 6.62 -22.66
C ILE A 372 -20.24 7.21 -24.05
N ILE A 373 -19.82 6.54 -25.10
CA ILE A 373 -20.08 6.91 -26.50
C ILE A 373 -21.21 6.07 -27.07
N ALA A 374 -21.20 4.77 -26.76
CA ALA A 374 -22.24 3.84 -27.19
C ALA A 374 -22.30 2.61 -26.29
N VAL A 375 -23.45 1.99 -26.21
CA VAL A 375 -23.65 0.68 -25.62
C VAL A 375 -24.10 -0.26 -26.75
N SER A 376 -23.41 -1.36 -26.94
CA SER A 376 -23.67 -2.32 -27.99
C SER A 376 -24.01 -3.66 -27.37
N SER A 377 -25.08 -4.29 -27.80
CA SER A 377 -25.27 -5.71 -27.58
C SER A 377 -24.17 -6.51 -28.29
N PHE A 378 -23.99 -7.78 -27.93
CA PHE A 378 -22.94 -8.62 -28.52
C PHE A 378 -23.39 -9.29 -29.83
N ASN A 379 -24.34 -8.64 -30.59
CA ASN A 379 -24.75 -9.11 -31.89
C ASN A 379 -23.94 -8.47 -33.04
N LYS A 380 -23.81 -9.20 -34.15
CA LYS A 380 -22.94 -8.82 -35.26
C LYS A 380 -23.33 -7.48 -35.91
N LYS A 381 -24.66 -7.16 -35.95
CA LYS A 381 -25.16 -5.95 -36.61
C LYS A 381 -24.79 -4.69 -35.82
N GLU A 382 -25.02 -4.71 -34.52
CA GLU A 382 -24.65 -3.60 -33.62
C GLU A 382 -23.17 -3.41 -33.48
N LEU A 383 -22.40 -4.50 -33.33
CA LEU A 383 -20.94 -4.45 -33.32
C LEU A 383 -20.39 -3.76 -34.56
N LYS A 384 -20.91 -4.10 -35.76
CA LYS A 384 -20.52 -3.44 -37.02
C LYS A 384 -20.85 -1.95 -37.01
N ARG A 385 -22.03 -1.57 -36.47
CA ARG A 385 -22.47 -0.18 -36.38
C ARG A 385 -21.61 0.65 -35.45
N HIS A 386 -21.37 0.16 -34.22
CA HIS A 386 -20.72 0.95 -33.15
C HIS A 386 -19.20 0.89 -33.19
N LEU A 387 -18.60 -0.14 -33.82
CA LEU A 387 -17.17 -0.27 -33.98
C LEU A 387 -16.67 0.15 -35.36
N SER A 388 -17.51 0.68 -36.21
CA SER A 388 -17.11 1.17 -37.53
C SER A 388 -16.05 2.27 -37.40
N GLY A 389 -14.91 2.11 -38.08
CA GLY A 389 -13.80 3.06 -38.03
C GLY A 389 -12.85 2.89 -36.84
N ILE A 390 -13.20 2.08 -35.84
CA ILE A 390 -12.31 1.79 -34.70
C ILE A 390 -11.39 0.62 -35.08
N THR A 391 -10.09 0.86 -35.15
CA THR A 391 -9.08 -0.16 -35.46
C THR A 391 -8.24 -0.59 -34.24
N LYS A 392 -8.23 0.25 -33.18
CA LYS A 392 -7.52 0.03 -31.93
C LYS A 392 -8.42 0.36 -30.74
N ALA A 393 -8.37 -0.45 -29.68
CA ALA A 393 -9.05 -0.15 -28.43
C ALA A 393 -8.39 -0.85 -27.24
N ASN A 394 -8.49 -0.20 -26.08
CA ASN A 394 -8.16 -0.78 -24.79
C ASN A 394 -9.37 -1.58 -24.30
N ILE A 395 -9.27 -2.90 -24.20
CA ILE A 395 -10.37 -3.77 -23.82
C ILE A 395 -10.22 -4.24 -22.39
N ALA A 396 -11.28 -4.10 -21.61
CA ALA A 396 -11.40 -4.65 -20.25
C ALA A 396 -12.64 -5.54 -20.15
N THR A 397 -12.54 -6.63 -19.41
CA THR A 397 -13.66 -7.53 -19.13
C THR A 397 -13.99 -7.51 -17.64
N ARG A 398 -15.28 -7.41 -17.30
CA ARG A 398 -15.81 -7.46 -15.96
C ARG A 398 -17.08 -8.30 -15.95
N ASN A 399 -17.06 -9.46 -15.29
CA ASN A 399 -18.19 -10.39 -15.29
C ASN A 399 -18.69 -10.70 -16.73
N PHE A 400 -17.77 -11.15 -17.59
CA PHE A 400 -18.05 -11.42 -19.00
C PHE A 400 -17.50 -12.80 -19.41
N PRO A 401 -18.19 -13.58 -20.25
CA PRO A 401 -17.83 -14.97 -20.54
C PRO A 401 -16.57 -15.16 -21.39
N LEU A 402 -16.10 -14.10 -22.07
CA LEU A 402 -14.91 -14.14 -22.91
C LEU A 402 -13.75 -13.38 -22.28
N SER A 403 -12.54 -13.88 -22.47
CA SER A 403 -11.29 -13.18 -22.10
C SER A 403 -11.03 -11.98 -23.02
N VAL A 404 -10.17 -11.06 -22.58
CA VAL A 404 -9.73 -9.92 -23.40
C VAL A 404 -9.11 -10.36 -24.73
N ALA A 405 -8.32 -11.45 -24.73
CA ALA A 405 -7.67 -11.99 -25.92
C ALA A 405 -8.70 -12.51 -26.96
N GLU A 406 -9.70 -13.25 -26.50
CA GLU A 406 -10.79 -13.76 -27.34
C GLU A 406 -11.66 -12.63 -27.92
N LEU A 407 -12.02 -11.64 -27.08
CA LEU A 407 -12.73 -10.45 -27.53
C LEU A 407 -11.95 -9.69 -28.58
N ARG A 408 -10.67 -9.44 -28.35
CA ARG A 408 -9.79 -8.74 -29.28
C ARG A 408 -9.77 -9.42 -30.65
N LYS A 409 -9.61 -10.75 -30.66
CA LYS A 409 -9.66 -11.55 -31.88
C LYS A 409 -11.03 -11.46 -32.59
N ARG A 410 -12.13 -11.57 -31.83
CA ARG A 410 -13.49 -11.53 -32.36
C ARG A 410 -13.87 -10.17 -32.93
N LEU A 411 -13.47 -9.10 -32.24
CA LEU A 411 -13.74 -7.71 -32.66
C LEU A 411 -12.74 -7.21 -33.71
N LYS A 412 -11.66 -7.96 -33.98
CA LYS A 412 -10.57 -7.59 -34.91
C LYS A 412 -9.91 -6.26 -34.58
N LEU A 413 -9.74 -5.94 -33.30
CA LEU A 413 -9.14 -4.71 -32.82
C LEU A 413 -7.68 -4.93 -32.37
N LYS A 414 -6.81 -3.97 -32.67
CA LYS A 414 -5.46 -3.91 -32.09
C LYS A 414 -5.48 -3.26 -30.72
N ASP A 415 -4.42 -3.46 -29.93
CA ASP A 415 -4.29 -2.84 -28.61
C ASP A 415 -3.96 -1.35 -28.70
N GLY A 416 -4.43 -0.57 -27.68
CA GLY A 416 -4.14 0.85 -27.55
C GLY A 416 -5.19 1.76 -28.22
N GLY A 417 -4.81 3.01 -28.45
CA GLY A 417 -5.71 4.07 -28.91
C GLY A 417 -6.48 4.74 -27.76
N GLU A 418 -7.38 5.66 -28.11
CA GLU A 418 -8.14 6.46 -27.15
C GLU A 418 -9.47 5.82 -26.72
N THR A 419 -9.95 4.84 -27.49
CA THR A 419 -11.19 4.13 -27.20
C THR A 419 -10.97 3.04 -26.16
N TYR A 420 -11.86 2.99 -25.16
CA TYR A 420 -11.93 1.93 -24.17
C TYR A 420 -13.23 1.16 -24.35
N ILE A 421 -13.15 -0.15 -24.26
CA ILE A 421 -14.32 -1.05 -24.39
C ILE A 421 -14.39 -1.90 -23.13
N PHE A 422 -15.47 -1.70 -22.37
CA PHE A 422 -15.76 -2.52 -21.19
C PHE A 422 -16.80 -3.55 -21.56
N ALA A 423 -16.41 -4.82 -21.60
CA ALA A 423 -17.31 -5.94 -21.80
C ALA A 423 -17.81 -6.43 -20.43
N THR A 424 -19.13 -6.43 -20.26
CA THR A 424 -19.75 -6.77 -18.97
C THR A 424 -21.11 -7.42 -19.15
N THR A 425 -21.64 -7.99 -18.07
CA THR A 425 -23.00 -8.52 -17.97
C THR A 425 -23.81 -7.58 -17.08
N LEU A 426 -24.96 -7.15 -17.58
CA LEU A 426 -25.90 -6.28 -16.86
C LEU A 426 -26.72 -7.05 -15.83
N SER A 427 -27.60 -6.36 -15.10
CA SER A 427 -28.46 -6.94 -14.06
C SER A 427 -29.52 -7.91 -14.57
N ASP A 428 -29.90 -7.81 -15.86
CA ASP A 428 -30.79 -8.71 -16.56
C ASP A 428 -30.06 -9.86 -17.29
N GLU A 429 -28.77 -10.09 -16.94
CA GLU A 429 -27.90 -11.09 -17.54
C GLU A 429 -27.55 -10.84 -19.03
N SER A 430 -27.93 -9.72 -19.60
CA SER A 430 -27.52 -9.37 -20.95
C SER A 430 -26.04 -9.00 -21.03
N HIS A 431 -25.38 -9.46 -22.10
CA HIS A 431 -23.98 -9.18 -22.38
C HIS A 431 -23.82 -7.94 -23.24
N VAL A 432 -23.10 -6.93 -22.76
CA VAL A 432 -22.92 -5.66 -23.47
C VAL A 432 -21.46 -5.26 -23.57
N LEU A 433 -21.18 -4.45 -24.58
CA LEU A 433 -19.93 -3.71 -24.72
C LEU A 433 -20.24 -2.22 -24.50
N VAL A 434 -19.70 -1.64 -23.45
CA VAL A 434 -19.77 -0.21 -23.21
C VAL A 434 -18.55 0.43 -23.85
N ILE A 435 -18.76 1.17 -24.93
CA ILE A 435 -17.73 1.84 -25.72
C ILE A 435 -17.57 3.24 -25.16
N THR A 436 -16.35 3.61 -24.79
CA THR A 436 -16.07 4.84 -24.06
C THR A 436 -14.80 5.50 -24.55
N ASN A 437 -14.64 6.79 -24.28
CA ASN A 437 -13.38 7.52 -24.36
C ASN A 437 -12.96 7.96 -22.96
N LYS A 438 -11.64 8.01 -22.73
CA LYS A 438 -11.09 8.50 -21.46
C LYS A 438 -11.52 9.96 -21.26
N ASN A 439 -12.08 10.27 -20.10
CA ASN A 439 -12.46 11.64 -19.79
C ASN A 439 -11.23 12.39 -19.25
N SER A 440 -10.56 13.16 -20.09
CA SER A 440 -9.33 13.90 -19.74
C SER A 440 -9.60 15.21 -18.96
N ARG A 441 -10.86 15.51 -18.62
CA ARG A 441 -11.27 16.76 -17.95
C ARG A 441 -11.77 16.58 -16.51
N MET A 442 -11.59 15.38 -15.91
CA MET A 442 -11.98 15.12 -14.51
C MET A 442 -10.78 14.65 -13.70
#